data_08a8878000187e739a3ec87da4938c0b
#
_entry.id   08a8878000187e739a3ec87da4938c0b
#
_cell.length_a   1.000
_cell.length_b   1.000
_cell.length_c   1.000
_cell.angle_alpha   90.00
_cell.angle_beta   90.00
_cell.angle_gamma   90.00
#
_symmetry.space_group_name_H-M   'P 1'
#
loop_
_entity.id
_entity.type
_entity.pdbx_description
1 polymer ?
#
loop_
_entity_poly.entity_id
_entity_poly.type
_entity_poly.pdbx_seq_one_letter_code
_entity_poly.pdbx_strand_id
1 'polypeptide(L)'
;MKLKAKCLLMFFLAVVMLSSCSKDNYNAEEQAKKDDALIVDFIAKNNIQATKHSSGLYYQIINQGTGASVTAASTVGVNYEGKLLNGTQFDKSTQTVTFPLTGVIQGWTIGVPLIKVGGRIRLIVPSTLAYGNDSPGPGIPKNSVLDFTIDLIHAQ
;
A
#
# COMPACT_ATOMS: atom_id res chain seq x y z
N MET A 1 -74.00 -12.65 38.31
CA MET A 1 -72.85 -11.72 38.52
C MET A 1 -71.89 -11.86 37.34
N LYS A 2 -71.67 -10.79 36.64
CA LYS A 2 -71.01 -10.78 35.31
C LYS A 2 -69.51 -10.64 35.47
N LEU A 3 -68.71 -11.64 35.04
CA LEU A 3 -67.25 -11.59 35.02
C LEU A 3 -66.81 -11.12 33.65
N LYS A 4 -66.21 -9.92 33.60
CA LYS A 4 -65.69 -9.32 32.37
C LYS A 4 -64.29 -9.84 32.13
N ALA A 5 -64.10 -10.61 31.06
CA ALA A 5 -62.80 -11.00 30.54
C ALA A 5 -62.11 -9.76 29.90
N LYS A 6 -60.96 -9.37 30.43
CA LYS A 6 -60.06 -8.40 29.78
C LYS A 6 -59.06 -9.14 28.87
N CYS A 7 -59.26 -9.01 27.56
CA CYS A 7 -58.27 -9.41 26.59
C CYS A 7 -57.04 -8.52 26.72
N LEU A 8 -55.92 -9.08 27.13
CA LEU A 8 -54.61 -8.45 27.14
C LEU A 8 -53.94 -8.70 25.78
N LEU A 9 -53.98 -7.68 24.93
CA LEU A 9 -53.32 -7.70 23.61
C LEU A 9 -51.85 -7.48 23.83
N MET A 10 -51.02 -8.54 23.81
CA MET A 10 -49.56 -8.43 23.79
C MET A 10 -49.12 -7.99 22.39
N PHE A 11 -48.71 -6.75 22.27
CA PHE A 11 -48.03 -6.21 21.10
C PHE A 11 -46.59 -6.71 21.12
N PHE A 12 -46.30 -7.75 20.35
CA PHE A 12 -44.92 -8.20 20.11
C PHE A 12 -44.26 -7.21 19.13
N LEU A 13 -43.53 -6.27 19.69
CA LEU A 13 -42.71 -5.35 18.90
C LEU A 13 -41.46 -6.11 18.38
N ALA A 14 -41.54 -6.67 17.18
CA ALA A 14 -40.40 -7.28 16.50
C ALA A 14 -39.43 -6.16 16.12
N VAL A 15 -38.41 -5.96 16.93
CA VAL A 15 -37.26 -5.14 16.58
C VAL A 15 -36.48 -5.88 15.52
N VAL A 16 -36.74 -5.57 14.26
CA VAL A 16 -35.89 -5.98 13.12
C VAL A 16 -34.56 -5.22 13.25
N MET A 17 -33.57 -5.88 13.83
CA MET A 17 -32.17 -5.46 13.75
C MET A 17 -31.74 -5.54 12.29
N LEU A 18 -31.90 -4.46 11.56
CA LEU A 18 -31.23 -4.28 10.27
C LEU A 18 -29.71 -4.22 10.58
N SER A 19 -29.03 -5.36 10.51
CA SER A 19 -27.59 -5.40 10.34
C SER A 19 -27.28 -4.70 9.02
N SER A 20 -27.09 -3.37 9.09
CA SER A 20 -26.46 -2.60 8.04
C SER A 20 -25.03 -3.11 7.94
N CYS A 21 -24.75 -4.07 7.05
CA CYS A 21 -23.43 -4.22 6.49
C CYS A 21 -23.10 -2.89 5.81
N SER A 22 -22.40 -2.01 6.51
CA SER A 22 -21.71 -0.90 5.85
C SER A 22 -20.66 -1.55 4.94
N LYS A 23 -20.98 -1.67 3.64
CA LYS A 23 -19.94 -1.75 2.62
C LYS A 23 -19.14 -0.50 2.83
N ASP A 24 -17.93 -0.66 3.37
CA ASP A 24 -16.96 0.43 3.40
C ASP A 24 -16.85 0.93 1.96
N ASN A 25 -17.41 2.11 1.69
CA ASN A 25 -17.32 2.75 0.38
C ASN A 25 -15.87 3.23 0.23
N TYR A 26 -14.96 2.28 -0.06
CA TYR A 26 -13.58 2.61 -0.36
C TYR A 26 -13.54 3.55 -1.58
N ASN A 27 -13.04 4.75 -1.37
CA ASN A 27 -12.81 5.73 -2.41
C ASN A 27 -11.30 5.87 -2.62
N ALA A 28 -10.81 5.31 -3.71
CA ALA A 28 -9.38 5.31 -4.03
C ALA A 28 -8.81 6.73 -4.23
N GLU A 29 -9.61 7.67 -4.76
CA GLU A 29 -9.18 9.05 -4.96
C GLU A 29 -9.02 9.79 -3.61
N GLU A 30 -9.96 9.61 -2.70
CA GLU A 30 -9.89 10.18 -1.36
C GLU A 30 -8.72 9.57 -0.57
N GLN A 31 -8.52 8.24 -0.71
CA GLN A 31 -7.40 7.55 -0.09
C GLN A 31 -6.06 8.06 -0.63
N ALA A 32 -5.93 8.24 -1.94
CA ALA A 32 -4.72 8.80 -2.55
C ALA A 32 -4.37 10.20 -2.01
N LYS A 33 -5.37 11.06 -1.74
CA LYS A 33 -5.15 12.37 -1.11
C LYS A 33 -4.67 12.25 0.34
N LYS A 34 -5.20 11.30 1.10
CA LYS A 34 -4.75 11.01 2.48
C LYS A 34 -3.31 10.49 2.48
N ASP A 35 -3.00 9.55 1.60
CA ASP A 35 -1.64 9.00 1.46
C ASP A 35 -0.64 10.08 1.06
N ASP A 36 -1.00 10.96 0.12
CA ASP A 36 -0.16 12.06 -0.32
C ASP A 36 0.21 12.98 0.86
N ALA A 37 -0.76 13.37 1.67
CA ALA A 37 -0.52 14.19 2.86
C ALA A 37 0.40 13.49 3.87
N LEU A 38 0.22 12.19 4.11
CA LEU A 38 1.08 11.39 4.98
C LEU A 38 2.50 11.30 4.44
N ILE A 39 2.68 11.11 3.12
CA ILE A 39 4.00 11.02 2.48
C ILE A 39 4.72 12.36 2.55
N VAL A 40 4.05 13.47 2.26
CA VAL A 40 4.66 14.82 2.33
C VAL A 40 5.14 15.13 3.75
N ASP A 41 4.34 14.84 4.77
CA ASP A 41 4.74 15.01 6.17
C ASP A 41 5.93 14.09 6.55
N PHE A 42 5.89 12.83 6.12
CA PHE A 42 6.98 11.87 6.34
C PHE A 42 8.29 12.30 5.69
N ILE A 43 8.24 12.76 4.43
CA ILE A 43 9.40 13.27 3.68
C ILE A 43 10.02 14.47 4.41
N ALA A 44 9.19 15.41 4.85
CA ALA A 44 9.65 16.61 5.55
C ALA A 44 10.30 16.28 6.89
N LYS A 45 9.66 15.42 7.71
CA LYS A 45 10.17 15.01 9.03
C LYS A 45 11.48 14.24 8.98
N ASN A 46 11.71 13.49 7.89
CA ASN A 46 12.89 12.65 7.73
C ASN A 46 13.95 13.25 6.79
N ASN A 47 13.78 14.50 6.32
CA ASN A 47 14.68 15.18 5.37
C ASN A 47 14.99 14.36 4.11
N ILE A 48 13.96 13.67 3.56
CA ILE A 48 14.12 12.83 2.37
C ILE A 48 14.02 13.69 1.12
N GLN A 49 15.02 13.59 0.22
CA GLN A 49 15.01 14.30 -1.06
C GLN A 49 14.24 13.47 -2.10
N ALA A 50 12.91 13.42 -1.97
CA ALA A 50 12.07 12.65 -2.86
C ALA A 50 11.43 13.52 -3.94
N THR A 51 11.26 12.93 -5.14
CA THR A 51 10.52 13.49 -6.27
C THR A 51 9.16 12.79 -6.39
N LYS A 52 8.09 13.55 -6.65
CA LYS A 52 6.76 12.99 -6.92
C LYS A 52 6.65 12.63 -8.40
N HIS A 53 6.37 11.37 -8.70
CA HIS A 53 6.01 10.90 -10.03
C HIS A 53 4.53 11.22 -10.33
N SER A 54 4.17 11.35 -11.63
CA SER A 54 2.80 11.65 -12.06
C SER A 54 1.74 10.62 -11.62
N SER A 55 2.16 9.38 -11.32
CA SER A 55 1.29 8.33 -10.76
C SER A 55 0.93 8.51 -9.29
N GLY A 56 1.56 9.47 -8.58
CA GLY A 56 1.47 9.61 -7.13
C GLY A 56 2.56 8.90 -6.34
N LEU A 57 3.40 8.06 -6.98
CA LEU A 57 4.59 7.47 -6.36
C LEU A 57 5.59 8.56 -5.99
N TYR A 58 6.25 8.44 -4.83
CA TYR A 58 7.41 9.25 -4.49
C TYR A 58 8.67 8.40 -4.54
N TYR A 59 9.75 8.96 -5.08
CA TYR A 59 11.01 8.24 -5.21
C TYR A 59 12.22 9.13 -4.95
N GLN A 60 13.29 8.50 -4.47
CA GLN A 60 14.62 9.10 -4.35
C GLN A 60 15.63 8.16 -4.99
N ILE A 61 16.28 8.60 -6.06
CA ILE A 61 17.41 7.86 -6.66
C ILE A 61 18.63 8.09 -5.79
N ILE A 62 19.09 7.07 -5.08
CA ILE A 62 20.28 7.11 -4.23
C ILE A 62 21.51 6.85 -5.08
N ASN A 63 21.41 5.90 -6.02
CA ASN A 63 22.41 5.60 -7.03
C ASN A 63 21.70 5.21 -8.33
N GLN A 64 22.02 5.85 -9.44
CA GLN A 64 21.39 5.59 -10.74
C GLN A 64 21.71 4.19 -11.28
N GLY A 65 22.90 3.65 -10.96
CA GLY A 65 23.44 2.46 -11.62
C GLY A 65 23.99 2.78 -13.01
N THR A 66 24.88 1.90 -13.49
CA THR A 66 25.56 2.05 -14.80
C THR A 66 25.30 0.88 -15.74
N GLY A 67 24.60 -0.16 -15.26
CA GLY A 67 24.30 -1.34 -16.04
C GLY A 67 23.11 -1.19 -16.99
N ALA A 68 22.48 -2.30 -17.34
CA ALA A 68 21.34 -2.34 -18.25
C ALA A 68 20.15 -1.55 -17.71
N SER A 69 19.42 -0.88 -18.61
CA SER A 69 18.12 -0.29 -18.30
C SER A 69 17.06 -1.39 -18.22
N VAL A 70 16.06 -1.20 -17.38
CA VAL A 70 14.95 -2.12 -17.21
C VAL A 70 13.63 -1.44 -17.60
N THR A 71 12.63 -2.25 -17.91
CA THR A 71 11.27 -1.81 -18.25
C THR A 71 10.27 -2.46 -17.32
N ALA A 72 9.02 -2.03 -17.36
CA ALA A 72 7.94 -2.64 -16.59
C ALA A 72 7.70 -4.14 -16.92
N ALA A 73 8.19 -4.63 -18.06
CA ALA A 73 8.09 -6.03 -18.47
C ALA A 73 9.32 -6.89 -18.07
N SER A 74 10.36 -6.28 -17.51
CA SER A 74 11.60 -6.98 -17.14
C SER A 74 11.40 -7.89 -15.93
N THR A 75 12.19 -8.94 -15.88
CA THR A 75 12.41 -9.74 -14.67
C THR A 75 13.67 -9.22 -13.99
N VAL A 76 13.60 -8.86 -12.71
CA VAL A 76 14.69 -8.21 -11.97
C VAL A 76 15.09 -9.01 -10.75
N GLY A 77 16.41 -9.06 -10.49
CA GLY A 77 16.97 -9.53 -9.24
C GLY A 77 17.29 -8.35 -8.34
N VAL A 78 16.72 -8.33 -7.14
CA VAL A 78 16.83 -7.22 -6.21
C VAL A 78 17.18 -7.68 -4.79
N ASN A 79 17.84 -6.80 -4.04
CA ASN A 79 17.84 -6.82 -2.59
C ASN A 79 16.97 -5.66 -2.12
N TYR A 80 16.14 -5.87 -1.10
CA TYR A 80 15.22 -4.84 -0.64
C TYR A 80 14.92 -4.92 0.85
N GLU A 81 14.45 -3.81 1.38
CA GLU A 81 13.85 -3.68 2.69
C GLU A 81 12.56 -2.88 2.57
N GLY A 82 11.46 -3.37 3.17
CA GLY A 82 10.15 -2.73 3.19
C GLY A 82 9.72 -2.38 4.61
N LYS A 83 9.31 -1.13 4.81
CA LYS A 83 8.86 -0.57 6.10
C LYS A 83 7.54 0.16 5.96
N LEU A 84 6.76 0.17 7.03
CA LEU A 84 5.68 1.14 7.23
C LEU A 84 6.28 2.52 7.55
N LEU A 85 5.52 3.60 7.39
CA LEU A 85 6.01 4.97 7.69
C LEU A 85 6.38 5.17 9.18
N ASN A 86 5.90 4.32 10.09
CA ASN A 86 6.29 4.32 11.50
C ASN A 86 7.64 3.62 11.77
N GLY A 87 8.32 3.12 10.72
CA GLY A 87 9.60 2.44 10.80
C GLY A 87 9.51 0.92 11.02
N THR A 88 8.31 0.36 11.23
CA THR A 88 8.13 -1.09 11.39
C THR A 88 8.49 -1.79 10.08
N GLN A 89 9.51 -2.64 10.11
CA GLN A 89 9.89 -3.49 8.98
C GLN A 89 8.86 -4.63 8.85
N PHE A 90 8.27 -4.77 7.67
CA PHE A 90 7.34 -5.85 7.38
C PHE A 90 7.97 -6.92 6.48
N ASP A 91 8.99 -6.55 5.70
CA ASP A 91 9.67 -7.49 4.81
C ASP A 91 11.11 -7.05 4.52
N LYS A 92 12.00 -8.01 4.25
CA LYS A 92 13.39 -7.77 3.85
C LYS A 92 13.97 -9.00 3.20
N SER A 93 14.64 -8.84 2.07
CA SER A 93 15.41 -9.91 1.45
C SER A 93 16.66 -10.25 2.27
N THR A 94 16.93 -11.53 2.45
CA THR A 94 18.19 -12.04 3.04
C THR A 94 19.23 -12.38 1.97
N GLN A 95 18.79 -12.49 0.73
CA GLN A 95 19.58 -12.74 -0.48
C GLN A 95 18.88 -12.08 -1.66
N THR A 96 19.53 -12.06 -2.83
CA THR A 96 18.89 -11.53 -4.05
C THR A 96 17.68 -12.39 -4.42
N VAL A 97 16.53 -11.72 -4.57
CA VAL A 97 15.26 -12.34 -4.97
C VAL A 97 14.89 -11.84 -6.35
N THR A 98 14.39 -12.76 -7.18
CA THR A 98 14.02 -12.47 -8.56
C THR A 98 12.51 -12.32 -8.70
N PHE A 99 12.06 -11.20 -9.30
CA PHE A 99 10.64 -10.92 -9.55
C PHE A 99 10.42 -10.46 -10.99
N PRO A 100 9.36 -10.93 -11.67
CA PRO A 100 8.84 -10.24 -12.85
C PRO A 100 8.16 -8.94 -12.38
N LEU A 101 8.52 -7.79 -12.94
CA LEU A 101 7.91 -6.50 -12.56
C LEU A 101 6.42 -6.41 -12.90
N THR A 102 5.93 -7.29 -13.76
CA THR A 102 4.50 -7.45 -14.04
C THR A 102 3.72 -8.16 -12.92
N GLY A 103 4.39 -8.79 -11.98
CA GLY A 103 3.80 -9.56 -10.89
C GLY A 103 3.95 -8.94 -9.50
N VAL A 104 4.48 -7.71 -9.41
CA VAL A 104 4.66 -6.99 -8.14
C VAL A 104 3.66 -5.82 -8.01
N ILE A 105 3.65 -5.13 -6.87
CA ILE A 105 2.82 -3.94 -6.67
C ILE A 105 3.17 -2.84 -7.69
N GLN A 106 2.18 -2.04 -8.08
CA GLN A 106 2.34 -1.00 -9.11
C GLN A 106 3.48 -0.03 -8.81
N GLY A 107 3.68 0.33 -7.54
CA GLY A 107 4.78 1.21 -7.13
C GLY A 107 6.16 0.69 -7.56
N TRP A 108 6.39 -0.63 -7.54
CA TRP A 108 7.63 -1.23 -8.02
C TRP A 108 7.70 -1.28 -9.55
N THR A 109 6.60 -1.64 -10.21
CA THR A 109 6.50 -1.67 -11.69
C THR A 109 6.85 -0.31 -12.30
N ILE A 110 6.46 0.78 -11.63
CA ILE A 110 6.73 2.16 -12.04
C ILE A 110 8.13 2.61 -11.59
N GLY A 111 8.49 2.30 -10.34
CA GLY A 111 9.66 2.90 -9.69
C GLY A 111 11.00 2.23 -10.03
N VAL A 112 11.04 0.90 -10.15
CA VAL A 112 12.30 0.19 -10.42
C VAL A 112 12.89 0.55 -11.79
N PRO A 113 12.09 0.77 -12.86
CA PRO A 113 12.62 1.24 -14.14
C PRO A 113 13.23 2.64 -14.16
N LEU A 114 13.12 3.42 -13.09
CA LEU A 114 13.76 4.72 -12.97
C LEU A 114 15.28 4.65 -12.75
N ILE A 115 15.79 3.46 -12.41
CA ILE A 115 17.22 3.18 -12.24
C ILE A 115 17.71 2.09 -13.20
N LYS A 116 18.99 1.88 -13.22
CA LYS A 116 19.68 0.82 -13.99
C LYS A 116 20.25 -0.23 -13.07
N VAL A 117 20.64 -1.36 -13.62
CA VAL A 117 21.36 -2.42 -12.89
C VAL A 117 22.59 -1.81 -12.18
N GLY A 118 22.78 -2.20 -10.92
CA GLY A 118 23.77 -1.62 -10.00
C GLY A 118 23.28 -0.36 -9.29
N GLY A 119 22.03 0.05 -9.52
CA GLY A 119 21.43 1.22 -8.88
C GLY A 119 20.73 0.90 -7.57
N ARG A 120 20.46 1.98 -6.80
CA ARG A 120 19.68 1.95 -5.56
C ARG A 120 18.62 3.06 -5.58
N ILE A 121 17.40 2.71 -5.24
CA ILE A 121 16.28 3.63 -5.19
C ILE A 121 15.49 3.43 -3.89
N ARG A 122 14.97 4.54 -3.35
CA ARG A 122 13.93 4.52 -2.33
C ARG A 122 12.59 4.84 -2.98
N LEU A 123 11.57 4.05 -2.67
CA LEU A 123 10.21 4.23 -3.16
C LEU A 123 9.28 4.41 -1.95
N ILE A 124 8.57 5.54 -1.89
CA ILE A 124 7.50 5.73 -0.92
C ILE A 124 6.20 5.58 -1.70
N VAL A 125 5.54 4.44 -1.49
CA VAL A 125 4.44 3.93 -2.32
C VAL A 125 3.12 4.22 -1.62
N PRO A 126 2.24 5.08 -2.17
CA PRO A 126 0.91 5.26 -1.64
C PRO A 126 0.14 3.93 -1.69
N SER A 127 -0.79 3.72 -0.78
CA SER A 127 -1.53 2.46 -0.66
C SER A 127 -2.23 2.07 -1.95
N THR A 128 -2.70 3.04 -2.73
CA THR A 128 -3.37 2.83 -4.02
C THR A 128 -2.46 2.25 -5.12
N LEU A 129 -1.14 2.36 -4.97
CA LEU A 129 -0.14 1.72 -5.84
C LEU A 129 0.50 0.49 -5.17
N ALA A 130 -0.02 0.06 -4.01
CA ALA A 130 0.38 -1.11 -3.25
C ALA A 130 -0.81 -2.07 -3.08
N TYR A 131 -1.31 -2.22 -1.86
CA TYR A 131 -2.39 -3.18 -1.53
C TYR A 131 -3.76 -2.52 -1.33
N GLY A 132 -3.86 -1.19 -1.36
CA GLY A 132 -5.12 -0.46 -1.22
C GLY A 132 -5.85 -0.77 0.07
N ASN A 133 -7.15 -1.02 -0.04
CA ASN A 133 -8.01 -1.39 1.11
C ASN A 133 -7.91 -2.88 1.49
N ASP A 134 -6.97 -3.61 0.92
CA ASP A 134 -6.67 -4.99 1.29
C ASP A 134 -5.43 -5.06 2.17
N SER A 135 -5.35 -6.10 3.01
CA SER A 135 -4.16 -6.41 3.78
C SER A 135 -3.58 -7.71 3.24
N PRO A 136 -2.34 -7.73 2.73
CA PRO A 136 -1.72 -8.97 2.24
C PRO A 136 -1.32 -9.89 3.39
N GLY A 137 -1.37 -9.40 4.63
CA GLY A 137 -1.03 -10.16 5.83
C GLY A 137 -0.92 -9.27 7.07
N PRO A 138 -0.72 -9.84 8.26
CA PRO A 138 -0.79 -9.13 9.54
C PRO A 138 0.27 -8.01 9.69
N GLY A 139 1.34 -8.03 8.89
CA GLY A 139 2.40 -7.02 8.92
C GLY A 139 2.09 -5.74 8.16
N ILE A 140 1.07 -5.74 7.28
CA ILE A 140 0.69 -4.59 6.45
C ILE A 140 -0.81 -4.32 6.61
N PRO A 141 -1.20 -3.34 7.45
CA PRO A 141 -2.59 -2.92 7.57
C PRO A 141 -3.18 -2.42 6.25
N LYS A 142 -4.50 -2.39 6.14
CA LYS A 142 -5.22 -1.75 5.03
C LYS A 142 -4.80 -0.28 4.90
N ASN A 143 -4.77 0.21 3.67
CA ASN A 143 -4.44 1.61 3.35
C ASN A 143 -3.05 2.05 3.86
N SER A 144 -2.09 1.13 3.93
CA SER A 144 -0.73 1.44 4.34
C SER A 144 0.08 2.05 3.21
N VAL A 145 0.70 3.20 3.46
CA VAL A 145 1.81 3.71 2.67
C VAL A 145 3.05 2.88 3.00
N LEU A 146 3.81 2.47 1.98
CA LEU A 146 4.97 1.60 2.11
C LEU A 146 6.25 2.33 1.71
N ASP A 147 7.32 2.15 2.49
CA ASP A 147 8.64 2.73 2.26
C ASP A 147 9.63 1.61 1.95
N PHE A 148 10.08 1.54 0.72
CA PHE A 148 11.04 0.55 0.25
C PHE A 148 12.39 1.18 -0.06
N THR A 149 13.47 0.48 0.30
CA THR A 149 14.79 0.70 -0.26
C THR A 149 15.16 -0.53 -1.10
N ILE A 150 15.53 -0.33 -2.37
CA ILE A 150 15.72 -1.39 -3.35
C ILE A 150 17.07 -1.23 -4.03
N ASP A 151 17.88 -2.29 -4.03
CA ASP A 151 19.09 -2.43 -4.83
C ASP A 151 18.76 -3.32 -6.04
N LEU A 152 18.95 -2.80 -7.24
CA LEU A 152 18.78 -3.53 -8.49
C LEU A 152 20.08 -4.25 -8.87
N ILE A 153 20.13 -5.57 -8.69
CA ILE A 153 21.35 -6.36 -8.84
C ILE A 153 21.55 -6.87 -10.27
N HIS A 154 20.48 -7.41 -10.89
CA HIS A 154 20.48 -7.87 -12.28
C HIS A 154 19.10 -7.74 -12.91
N ALA A 155 19.03 -7.86 -14.25
CA ALA A 155 17.79 -7.88 -15.01
C ALA A 155 17.91 -8.82 -16.22
N GLN A 156 16.74 -9.35 -16.62
CA GLN A 156 16.54 -10.20 -17.79
C GLN A 156 15.34 -9.67 -18.61
#